data_690f8d7c54a28b7e6198e14117781be3
#
_entry.id   690f8d7c54a28b7e6198e14117781be3
#
_cell.length_a   1.000
_cell.length_b   1.000
_cell.length_c   1.000
_cell.angle_alpha   90.00
_cell.angle_beta   90.00
_cell.angle_gamma   90.00
#
_symmetry.space_group_name_H-M   'P 1'
#
loop_
_entity.id
_entity.type
_entity.pdbx_description
1 polymer ?
#
loop_
_entity_poly.entity_id
_entity_poly.type
_entity_poly.pdbx_seq_one_letter_code
_entity_poly.pdbx_strand_id
1 'polypeptide(L)'
;MKRLLMTSTVFVVVLALCVGAVSAQSDIRRGGTVRIAGQWGTLTNNFNPFLASGQNAPGTRSALYETLFFVSVLTGETTPVLGVSYEWKDNLTLIVQTREGVKWSDGTDFTAHDVAFTFNYMKQHPALDLSGIWANGMESVAALDDHTVEFKFARPNTPLFQYIAHTLIVPKHIWESVEDPAAFTNPEPVVTGPFVLGRFTPEAVTYVRNENYWIAGQPYVDQVVYRATRSNDSALLLLLRKEIDYSYLSIPDPERTFVERDPEHNRYWWPVTNTNILYLNMSKAPFDDAAFRQAMGWAINKEALSEKAYYGVVPPSHPTGIIPGQQAAWVDPSLADITYSYNPDQAREVLREAGYSWDGSGALLYPSGEKLPTIRILVGAGWTDFISMAQLISEDMKAIGVTMVIEQEPWNSYINSLMGGTYDTAICWGTGSGSTPYDLYYRTLASEFAGLGGGQAESNYSRFSSEVVDQALATFRASSDPEEQWQAIAAIQREVVTKVPYIPLTDRTHFNCYQTATLAGWPTADNPYNGGEPGDEIGARLMLLNLHLK
;
A
#
# COMPACT_ATOMS: atom_id res chain seq x y z
N MET A 1 -49.98 8.66 37.76
CA MET A 1 -48.67 9.26 37.59
C MET A 1 -48.16 8.87 36.20
N LYS A 2 -48.23 9.82 35.27
CA LYS A 2 -47.85 9.62 33.85
C LYS A 2 -46.34 9.85 33.71
N ARG A 3 -45.60 8.85 33.23
CA ARG A 3 -44.21 9.03 32.80
C ARG A 3 -44.18 9.52 31.34
N LEU A 4 -43.69 10.71 31.17
CA LEU A 4 -43.38 11.32 29.85
C LEU A 4 -42.06 10.72 29.37
N LEU A 5 -42.05 10.04 28.21
CA LEU A 5 -40.84 9.75 27.45
C LEU A 5 -40.48 11.03 26.67
N MET A 6 -39.33 11.59 26.96
CA MET A 6 -38.69 12.62 26.13
C MET A 6 -37.70 11.94 25.20
N THR A 7 -38.03 11.86 23.93
CA THR A 7 -37.10 11.57 22.82
C THR A 7 -36.32 12.85 22.52
N SER A 8 -35.06 12.87 22.88
CA SER A 8 -34.14 13.98 22.52
C SER A 8 -33.52 13.68 21.15
N THR A 9 -34.03 14.34 20.13
CA THR A 9 -33.39 14.41 18.81
C THR A 9 -32.24 15.43 18.91
N VAL A 10 -31.01 14.95 18.87
CA VAL A 10 -29.83 15.82 18.82
C VAL A 10 -29.64 16.25 17.36
N PHE A 11 -30.05 17.47 17.04
CA PHE A 11 -29.65 18.16 15.83
C PHE A 11 -28.26 18.76 16.07
N VAL A 12 -27.21 18.18 15.46
CA VAL A 12 -25.91 18.85 15.37
C VAL A 12 -25.95 19.81 14.19
N VAL A 13 -26.21 21.07 14.49
CA VAL A 13 -26.04 22.17 13.53
C VAL A 13 -24.56 22.55 13.56
N VAL A 14 -23.79 22.10 12.56
CA VAL A 14 -22.47 22.64 12.31
C VAL A 14 -22.65 23.98 11.61
N LEU A 15 -22.58 25.07 12.39
CA LEU A 15 -22.53 26.42 11.85
C LEU A 15 -21.12 26.66 11.32
N ALA A 16 -20.99 26.70 9.99
CA ALA A 16 -19.73 27.07 9.32
C ALA A 16 -19.39 28.52 9.62
N LEU A 17 -18.41 28.73 10.48
CA LEU A 17 -17.70 29.99 10.63
C LEU A 17 -16.68 30.12 9.49
N CYS A 18 -17.15 30.45 8.30
CA CYS A 18 -16.34 30.90 7.18
C CYS A 18 -16.23 32.43 7.20
N VAL A 19 -15.46 32.98 8.12
CA VAL A 19 -14.94 34.37 7.99
C VAL A 19 -13.60 34.42 8.73
N GLY A 20 -12.48 34.44 8.01
CA GLY A 20 -11.21 34.82 8.58
C GLY A 20 -9.96 34.07 8.13
N ALA A 21 -9.88 33.61 6.87
CA ALA A 21 -8.62 33.06 6.33
C ALA A 21 -8.35 33.56 4.89
N VAL A 22 -8.59 34.82 4.61
CA VAL A 22 -8.30 35.42 3.29
C VAL A 22 -7.00 36.25 3.34
N SER A 23 -6.11 36.03 4.28
CA SER A 23 -4.93 36.91 4.41
C SER A 23 -3.57 36.22 4.40
N ALA A 24 -3.48 34.90 4.14
CA ALA A 24 -2.17 34.21 4.11
C ALA A 24 -1.83 33.57 2.76
N GLN A 25 -2.66 33.72 1.73
CA GLN A 25 -2.45 33.06 0.42
C GLN A 25 -1.70 33.94 -0.60
N SER A 26 -1.26 35.15 -0.23
CA SER A 26 -0.61 36.08 -1.15
C SER A 26 0.87 35.87 -1.40
N ASP A 27 1.55 35.00 -0.66
CA ASP A 27 3.01 34.85 -0.73
C ASP A 27 3.52 33.49 -1.25
N ILE A 28 2.63 32.56 -1.67
CA ILE A 28 3.08 31.27 -2.22
C ILE A 28 3.63 31.49 -3.63
N ARG A 29 4.95 31.29 -3.78
CA ARG A 29 5.64 31.44 -5.06
C ARG A 29 5.31 30.26 -5.99
N ARG A 30 4.85 30.60 -7.19
CA ARG A 30 4.51 29.64 -8.24
C ARG A 30 5.67 29.42 -9.20
N GLY A 31 5.59 28.30 -9.91
CA GLY A 31 6.55 27.97 -10.96
C GLY A 31 7.49 26.84 -10.55
N GLY A 32 8.40 26.53 -11.45
CA GLY A 32 9.45 25.53 -11.22
C GLY A 32 9.03 24.10 -11.50
N THR A 33 9.98 23.21 -11.26
CA THR A 33 9.85 21.77 -11.58
C THR A 33 10.21 20.95 -10.35
N VAL A 34 9.37 19.96 -10.03
CA VAL A 34 9.66 18.91 -9.04
C VAL A 34 10.23 17.72 -9.78
N ARG A 35 11.42 17.26 -9.39
CA ARG A 35 12.11 16.11 -9.98
C ARG A 35 12.16 14.97 -8.98
N ILE A 36 11.66 13.80 -9.36
CA ILE A 36 11.42 12.65 -8.48
C ILE A 36 12.18 11.44 -9.04
N ALA A 37 12.81 10.64 -8.17
CA ALA A 37 13.25 9.30 -8.53
C ALA A 37 12.01 8.47 -8.86
N GLY A 38 11.98 7.89 -10.07
CA GLY A 38 10.87 7.08 -10.58
C GLY A 38 11.07 5.59 -10.33
N GLN A 39 10.38 4.80 -11.12
CA GLN A 39 10.47 3.34 -11.08
C GLN A 39 11.87 2.82 -11.44
N TRP A 40 12.11 1.56 -11.07
CA TRP A 40 13.34 0.85 -11.36
C TRP A 40 13.49 0.52 -12.85
N GLY A 41 14.65 0.80 -13.40
CA GLY A 41 14.98 0.49 -14.79
C GLY A 41 14.38 1.49 -15.79
N THR A 42 13.65 1.00 -16.80
CA THR A 42 12.96 1.81 -17.80
C THR A 42 11.50 2.02 -17.41
N LEU A 43 10.97 3.21 -17.71
CA LEU A 43 9.57 3.52 -17.47
C LEU A 43 8.67 2.84 -18.53
N THR A 44 7.48 2.45 -18.11
CA THR A 44 6.45 1.88 -18.99
C THR A 44 5.62 3.00 -19.62
N ASN A 45 5.49 3.01 -20.95
CA ASN A 45 4.61 3.96 -21.66
C ASN A 45 3.15 3.49 -21.61
N ASN A 46 2.58 3.57 -20.42
CA ASN A 46 1.20 3.14 -20.18
C ASN A 46 0.58 4.02 -19.09
N PHE A 47 -0.51 4.70 -19.41
CA PHE A 47 -1.24 5.62 -18.51
C PHE A 47 -2.64 5.10 -18.17
N ASN A 48 -2.86 3.79 -18.25
CA ASN A 48 -4.11 3.15 -17.88
C ASN A 48 -4.26 3.12 -16.35
N PRO A 49 -5.26 3.81 -15.77
CA PRO A 49 -5.44 3.89 -14.31
C PRO A 49 -5.96 2.59 -13.68
N PHE A 50 -6.48 1.66 -14.47
CA PHE A 50 -7.00 0.37 -13.98
C PHE A 50 -5.90 -0.68 -13.75
N LEU A 51 -4.66 -0.43 -14.17
CA LEU A 51 -3.58 -1.38 -13.94
C LEU A 51 -3.08 -1.33 -12.50
N ALA A 52 -2.52 -2.44 -12.04
CA ALA A 52 -1.86 -2.51 -10.74
C ALA A 52 -0.69 -1.51 -10.65
N SER A 53 -0.38 -1.06 -9.43
CA SER A 53 0.78 -0.22 -9.16
C SER A 53 2.05 -0.82 -9.76
N GLY A 54 2.86 0.02 -10.41
CA GLY A 54 4.10 -0.38 -11.08
C GLY A 54 3.92 -0.92 -12.51
N GLN A 55 2.69 -1.15 -12.99
CA GLN A 55 2.43 -1.55 -14.38
C GLN A 55 2.14 -0.35 -15.31
N ASN A 56 1.88 0.81 -14.74
CA ASN A 56 1.69 2.07 -15.46
C ASN A 56 2.85 3.03 -15.21
N ALA A 57 2.88 4.14 -15.95
CA ALA A 57 3.87 5.19 -15.75
C ALA A 57 3.71 5.82 -14.35
N PRO A 58 4.81 6.10 -13.62
CA PRO A 58 4.75 6.73 -12.30
C PRO A 58 4.02 8.07 -12.39
N GLY A 59 3.20 8.38 -11.41
CA GLY A 59 2.37 9.59 -11.38
C GLY A 59 1.01 9.44 -12.07
N THR A 60 0.74 8.33 -12.79
CA THR A 60 -0.60 8.08 -13.38
C THR A 60 -1.70 8.16 -12.32
N ARG A 61 -1.47 7.57 -11.14
CA ARG A 61 -2.44 7.48 -10.05
C ARG A 61 -2.46 8.70 -9.13
N SER A 62 -1.46 9.56 -9.18
CA SER A 62 -1.31 10.70 -8.26
C SER A 62 -1.33 12.07 -8.95
N ALA A 63 -0.83 12.16 -10.18
CA ALA A 63 -0.74 13.42 -10.91
C ALA A 63 -1.84 13.58 -11.97
N LEU A 64 -2.29 12.47 -12.59
CA LEU A 64 -3.23 12.49 -13.72
C LEU A 64 -4.68 12.24 -13.31
N TYR A 65 -4.94 11.13 -12.62
CA TYR A 65 -6.30 10.70 -12.28
C TYR A 65 -6.63 11.01 -10.82
N GLU A 66 -7.89 11.23 -10.55
CA GLU A 66 -8.42 11.48 -9.21
C GLU A 66 -9.49 10.46 -8.81
N THR A 67 -9.67 10.35 -7.50
CA THR A 67 -10.63 9.46 -6.84
C THR A 67 -11.82 10.26 -6.28
N LEU A 68 -12.84 9.58 -5.77
CA LEU A 68 -13.93 10.26 -5.06
C LEU A 68 -13.46 10.87 -3.74
N PHE A 69 -12.73 10.09 -2.96
CA PHE A 69 -12.16 10.50 -1.67
C PHE A 69 -10.77 9.92 -1.52
N PHE A 70 -9.99 10.49 -0.62
CA PHE A 70 -8.75 9.91 -0.14
C PHE A 70 -8.91 9.55 1.34
N VAL A 71 -8.75 8.28 1.68
CA VAL A 71 -8.71 7.79 3.08
C VAL A 71 -7.25 7.62 3.47
N SER A 72 -6.79 8.41 4.44
CA SER A 72 -5.41 8.38 4.90
C SER A 72 -5.09 7.10 5.66
N VAL A 73 -4.09 6.36 5.23
CA VAL A 73 -3.60 5.19 5.97
C VAL A 73 -2.89 5.58 7.28
N LEU A 74 -2.43 6.82 7.40
CA LEU A 74 -1.75 7.32 8.60
C LEU A 74 -2.73 7.74 9.70
N THR A 75 -3.88 8.32 9.33
CA THR A 75 -4.83 8.92 10.30
C THR A 75 -6.22 8.31 10.25
N GLY A 76 -6.56 7.57 9.19
CA GLY A 76 -7.92 7.09 8.94
C GLY A 76 -8.90 8.18 8.47
N GLU A 77 -8.45 9.43 8.34
CA GLU A 77 -9.30 10.53 7.91
C GLU A 77 -9.64 10.45 6.41
N THR A 78 -10.88 10.82 6.10
CA THR A 78 -11.38 10.88 4.72
C THR A 78 -11.33 12.31 4.20
N THR A 79 -10.55 12.54 3.16
CA THR A 79 -10.42 13.84 2.47
C THR A 79 -11.28 13.83 1.20
N PRO A 80 -12.21 14.80 1.00
CA PRO A 80 -12.95 14.98 -0.25
C PRO A 80 -12.03 15.31 -1.44
N VAL A 81 -12.33 14.67 -2.60
CA VAL A 81 -11.64 14.92 -3.88
C VAL A 81 -12.69 15.23 -4.96
N LEU A 82 -13.04 14.30 -5.84
CA LEU A 82 -14.15 14.46 -6.79
C LEU A 82 -15.51 14.26 -6.09
N GLY A 83 -15.57 13.49 -5.02
CA GLY A 83 -16.68 13.46 -4.07
C GLY A 83 -16.56 14.58 -3.05
N VAL A 84 -17.66 15.20 -2.66
CA VAL A 84 -17.70 16.26 -1.61
C VAL A 84 -18.29 15.76 -0.30
N SER A 85 -19.22 14.81 -0.37
CA SER A 85 -19.80 14.15 0.81
C SER A 85 -20.35 12.77 0.44
N TYR A 86 -20.56 11.97 1.47
CA TYR A 86 -21.23 10.68 1.33
C TYR A 86 -22.15 10.43 2.53
N GLU A 87 -23.20 9.62 2.30
CA GLU A 87 -24.16 9.25 3.33
C GLU A 87 -24.62 7.81 3.11
N TRP A 88 -24.51 6.99 4.16
CA TRP A 88 -25.16 5.69 4.20
C TRP A 88 -26.63 5.88 4.59
N LYS A 89 -27.55 5.63 3.65
CA LYS A 89 -28.99 5.65 3.91
C LYS A 89 -29.43 4.48 4.77
N ASP A 90 -28.79 3.36 4.58
CA ASP A 90 -28.88 2.11 5.30
C ASP A 90 -27.61 1.27 5.06
N ASN A 91 -27.53 0.05 5.58
CA ASN A 91 -26.36 -0.82 5.44
C ASN A 91 -26.09 -1.30 4.01
N LEU A 92 -26.98 -1.01 3.05
CA LEU A 92 -26.92 -1.49 1.67
C LEU A 92 -26.96 -0.35 0.64
N THR A 93 -27.09 0.90 1.07
CA THR A 93 -27.22 2.04 0.15
C THR A 93 -26.32 3.19 0.57
N LEU A 94 -25.33 3.49 -0.28
CA LEU A 94 -24.42 4.62 -0.13
C LEU A 94 -24.77 5.67 -1.20
N ILE A 95 -24.97 6.92 -0.78
CA ILE A 95 -25.12 8.08 -1.65
C ILE A 95 -23.85 8.91 -1.59
N VAL A 96 -23.32 9.26 -2.75
CA VAL A 96 -22.16 10.15 -2.89
C VAL A 96 -22.56 11.39 -3.68
N GLN A 97 -22.24 12.56 -3.13
CA GLN A 97 -22.35 13.84 -3.84
C GLN A 97 -21.01 14.13 -4.52
N THR A 98 -21.05 14.39 -5.84
CA THR A 98 -19.85 14.75 -6.60
C THR A 98 -19.67 16.27 -6.68
N ARG A 99 -18.45 16.69 -6.95
CA ARG A 99 -18.07 18.11 -7.05
C ARG A 99 -18.59 18.71 -8.34
N GLU A 100 -19.21 19.89 -8.21
CA GLU A 100 -19.65 20.70 -9.35
C GLU A 100 -18.50 21.49 -9.97
N GLY A 101 -18.58 21.77 -11.27
CA GLY A 101 -17.64 22.64 -11.98
C GLY A 101 -16.27 22.04 -12.28
N VAL A 102 -16.06 20.75 -12.01
CA VAL A 102 -14.86 20.02 -12.42
C VAL A 102 -14.91 19.76 -13.92
N LYS A 103 -13.76 19.94 -14.58
CA LYS A 103 -13.60 19.63 -16.01
C LYS A 103 -12.52 18.61 -16.24
N TRP A 104 -12.73 17.76 -17.22
CA TRP A 104 -11.68 16.98 -17.82
C TRP A 104 -10.67 17.88 -18.54
N SER A 105 -9.47 17.40 -18.76
CA SER A 105 -8.39 18.21 -19.37
C SER A 105 -8.68 18.64 -20.81
N ASP A 106 -9.61 18.00 -21.49
CA ASP A 106 -10.11 18.37 -22.81
C ASP A 106 -11.23 19.42 -22.77
N GLY A 107 -11.65 19.84 -21.56
CA GLY A 107 -12.67 20.85 -21.32
C GLY A 107 -14.09 20.31 -21.14
N THR A 108 -14.33 19.00 -21.31
CA THR A 108 -15.61 18.34 -21.05
C THR A 108 -15.92 18.38 -19.55
N ASP A 109 -17.20 18.48 -19.17
CA ASP A 109 -17.62 18.51 -17.77
C ASP A 109 -17.52 17.09 -17.15
N PHE A 110 -16.94 17.01 -15.95
CA PHE A 110 -17.01 15.82 -15.09
C PHE A 110 -18.37 15.79 -14.38
N THR A 111 -19.01 14.64 -14.37
CA THR A 111 -20.31 14.43 -13.72
C THR A 111 -20.40 13.09 -13.00
N ALA A 112 -21.48 12.89 -12.24
CA ALA A 112 -21.83 11.62 -11.62
C ALA A 112 -21.97 10.47 -12.65
N HIS A 113 -22.24 10.80 -13.92
CA HIS A 113 -22.31 9.81 -15.01
C HIS A 113 -20.94 9.18 -15.31
N ASP A 114 -19.81 9.92 -15.16
CA ASP A 114 -18.47 9.35 -15.30
C ASP A 114 -18.15 8.38 -14.16
N VAL A 115 -18.61 8.71 -12.95
CA VAL A 115 -18.48 7.81 -11.79
C VAL A 115 -19.26 6.52 -12.03
N ALA A 116 -20.57 6.64 -12.33
CA ALA A 116 -21.39 5.47 -12.59
C ALA A 116 -20.87 4.64 -13.77
N PHE A 117 -20.38 5.30 -14.83
CA PHE A 117 -19.73 4.63 -15.95
C PHE A 117 -18.51 3.83 -15.48
N THR A 118 -17.58 4.45 -14.75
CA THR A 118 -16.34 3.80 -14.27
C THR A 118 -16.63 2.49 -13.56
N PHE A 119 -17.53 2.50 -12.58
CA PHE A 119 -17.86 1.27 -11.83
C PHE A 119 -18.60 0.24 -12.69
N ASN A 120 -19.56 0.65 -13.54
CA ASN A 120 -20.26 -0.28 -14.43
C ASN A 120 -19.32 -0.86 -15.52
N TYR A 121 -18.32 -0.09 -15.94
CA TYR A 121 -17.29 -0.54 -16.87
C TYR A 121 -16.41 -1.64 -16.26
N MET A 122 -16.04 -1.48 -14.97
CA MET A 122 -15.37 -2.54 -14.20
C MET A 122 -16.25 -3.79 -14.10
N LYS A 123 -17.58 -3.67 -13.97
CA LYS A 123 -18.50 -4.82 -13.99
C LYS A 123 -18.49 -5.56 -15.32
N GLN A 124 -18.47 -4.81 -16.42
CA GLN A 124 -18.44 -5.37 -17.79
C GLN A 124 -17.07 -6.00 -18.11
N HIS A 125 -16.00 -5.47 -17.52
CA HIS A 125 -14.62 -5.91 -17.72
C HIS A 125 -13.97 -6.29 -16.37
N PRO A 126 -14.23 -7.48 -15.83
CA PRO A 126 -13.79 -7.86 -14.48
C PRO A 126 -12.28 -7.78 -14.24
N ALA A 127 -11.46 -7.87 -15.29
CA ALA A 127 -10.01 -7.69 -15.20
C ALA A 127 -9.57 -6.28 -14.74
N LEU A 128 -10.47 -5.29 -14.80
CA LEU A 128 -10.22 -3.93 -14.31
C LEU A 128 -10.56 -3.76 -12.83
N ASP A 129 -11.35 -4.67 -12.26
CA ASP A 129 -11.77 -4.63 -10.85
C ASP A 129 -10.75 -5.32 -9.94
N LEU A 130 -9.54 -4.77 -9.88
CA LEU A 130 -8.44 -5.31 -9.07
C LEU A 130 -8.75 -5.38 -7.57
N SER A 131 -9.70 -4.58 -7.10
CA SER A 131 -10.15 -4.61 -5.71
C SER A 131 -11.29 -5.57 -5.45
N GLY A 132 -11.84 -6.19 -6.50
CA GLY A 132 -12.95 -7.12 -6.39
C GLY A 132 -14.23 -6.49 -5.86
N ILE A 133 -14.49 -5.22 -6.17
CA ILE A 133 -15.63 -4.45 -5.64
C ILE A 133 -16.95 -5.15 -5.96
N TRP A 134 -17.10 -5.61 -7.21
CA TRP A 134 -18.31 -6.30 -7.65
C TRP A 134 -18.45 -7.69 -7.03
N ALA A 135 -17.38 -8.46 -6.98
CA ALA A 135 -17.36 -9.77 -6.35
C ALA A 135 -17.65 -9.70 -4.85
N ASN A 136 -17.26 -8.59 -4.20
CA ASN A 136 -17.42 -8.36 -2.77
C ASN A 136 -18.77 -7.74 -2.37
N GLY A 137 -19.74 -7.70 -3.26
CA GLY A 137 -21.12 -7.39 -2.91
C GLY A 137 -21.70 -6.12 -3.48
N MET A 138 -21.02 -5.42 -4.39
CA MET A 138 -21.66 -4.37 -5.18
C MET A 138 -22.80 -4.96 -6.03
N GLU A 139 -23.98 -4.38 -5.97
CA GLU A 139 -25.17 -4.80 -6.75
C GLU A 139 -25.37 -3.89 -7.96
N SER A 140 -25.41 -2.57 -7.72
CA SER A 140 -25.59 -1.57 -8.77
C SER A 140 -24.95 -0.24 -8.43
N VAL A 141 -24.59 0.51 -9.46
CA VAL A 141 -24.14 1.90 -9.37
C VAL A 141 -24.92 2.72 -10.41
N ALA A 142 -25.53 3.81 -9.98
CA ALA A 142 -26.32 4.69 -10.85
C ALA A 142 -26.10 6.17 -10.53
N ALA A 143 -25.96 7.00 -11.56
CA ALA A 143 -26.12 8.45 -11.42
C ALA A 143 -27.61 8.74 -11.29
N LEU A 144 -28.01 9.40 -10.20
CA LEU A 144 -29.40 9.84 -10.00
C LEU A 144 -29.65 11.19 -10.68
N ASP A 145 -28.62 12.00 -10.77
CA ASP A 145 -28.54 13.27 -11.50
C ASP A 145 -27.06 13.54 -11.84
N ASP A 146 -26.74 14.77 -12.31
CA ASP A 146 -25.36 15.12 -12.73
C ASP A 146 -24.34 15.13 -11.56
N HIS A 147 -24.80 15.15 -10.30
CA HIS A 147 -23.94 15.30 -9.13
C HIS A 147 -24.22 14.29 -8.01
N THR A 148 -25.12 13.34 -8.22
CA THR A 148 -25.49 12.35 -7.21
C THR A 148 -25.30 10.94 -7.75
N VAL A 149 -24.52 10.12 -7.03
CA VAL A 149 -24.31 8.71 -7.35
C VAL A 149 -24.88 7.84 -6.23
N GLU A 150 -25.67 6.84 -6.59
CA GLU A 150 -26.16 5.80 -5.71
C GLU A 150 -25.37 4.51 -5.94
N PHE A 151 -24.83 3.94 -4.85
CA PHE A 151 -24.20 2.62 -4.79
C PHE A 151 -25.09 1.71 -3.97
N LYS A 152 -25.50 0.58 -4.53
CA LYS A 152 -26.27 -0.46 -3.82
C LYS A 152 -25.45 -1.73 -3.64
N PHE A 153 -25.66 -2.38 -2.51
CA PHE A 153 -24.95 -3.56 -2.09
C PHE A 153 -25.94 -4.71 -1.86
N ALA A 154 -25.61 -5.91 -2.34
CA ALA A 154 -26.40 -7.12 -2.13
C ALA A 154 -26.28 -7.65 -0.68
N ARG A 155 -25.23 -7.24 0.04
CA ARG A 155 -24.94 -7.59 1.43
C ARG A 155 -24.09 -6.51 2.08
N PRO A 156 -24.14 -6.33 3.40
CA PRO A 156 -23.26 -5.39 4.10
C PRO A 156 -21.79 -5.74 3.88
N ASN A 157 -20.99 -4.72 3.57
CA ASN A 157 -19.53 -4.82 3.45
C ASN A 157 -18.90 -3.49 3.82
N THR A 158 -18.63 -3.29 5.11
CA THR A 158 -18.16 -2.01 5.64
C THR A 158 -16.79 -1.56 5.07
N PRO A 159 -15.81 -2.45 4.81
CA PRO A 159 -14.54 -2.05 4.20
C PRO A 159 -14.63 -1.61 2.72
N LEU A 160 -15.73 -1.95 2.03
CA LEU A 160 -15.85 -1.68 0.60
C LEU A 160 -15.84 -0.18 0.27
N PHE A 161 -16.22 0.67 1.23
CA PHE A 161 -16.14 2.11 1.08
C PHE A 161 -14.73 2.60 0.75
N GLN A 162 -13.69 2.06 1.38
CA GLN A 162 -12.31 2.46 1.08
C GLN A 162 -11.93 2.16 -0.37
N TYR A 163 -12.34 1.03 -0.91
CA TYR A 163 -12.06 0.68 -2.32
C TYR A 163 -12.85 1.56 -3.29
N ILE A 164 -14.13 1.86 -2.99
CA ILE A 164 -14.93 2.83 -3.74
C ILE A 164 -14.27 4.21 -3.70
N ALA A 165 -13.89 4.66 -2.51
CA ALA A 165 -13.26 5.95 -2.29
C ALA A 165 -11.97 6.12 -3.12
N HIS A 166 -11.17 5.06 -3.24
CA HIS A 166 -9.87 5.04 -3.91
C HIS A 166 -9.92 4.61 -5.39
N THR A 167 -11.10 4.32 -5.95
CA THR A 167 -11.24 4.04 -7.39
C THR A 167 -10.97 5.31 -8.20
N LEU A 168 -10.02 5.22 -9.12
CA LEU A 168 -9.71 6.31 -10.05
C LEU A 168 -10.83 6.43 -11.10
N ILE A 169 -11.34 7.64 -11.27
CA ILE A 169 -12.47 7.88 -12.18
C ILE A 169 -11.96 8.20 -13.57
N VAL A 170 -12.59 7.63 -14.58
CA VAL A 170 -12.24 7.80 -15.99
C VAL A 170 -13.32 8.50 -16.77
N PRO A 171 -12.97 9.28 -17.84
CA PRO A 171 -13.94 9.99 -18.67
C PRO A 171 -14.73 9.00 -19.53
N LYS A 172 -16.06 9.00 -19.35
CA LYS A 172 -16.97 8.13 -20.10
C LYS A 172 -16.79 8.30 -21.62
N HIS A 173 -16.77 9.54 -22.11
CA HIS A 173 -16.71 9.87 -23.54
C HIS A 173 -15.44 9.35 -24.24
N ILE A 174 -14.38 9.01 -23.51
CA ILE A 174 -13.15 8.38 -24.04
C ILE A 174 -13.26 6.86 -23.92
N TRP A 175 -13.56 6.35 -22.71
CA TRP A 175 -13.43 4.94 -22.38
C TRP A 175 -14.58 4.07 -22.92
N GLU A 176 -15.76 4.65 -23.20
CA GLU A 176 -16.89 3.89 -23.73
C GLU A 176 -16.63 3.30 -25.15
N SER A 177 -15.64 3.84 -25.88
CA SER A 177 -15.26 3.37 -27.21
C SER A 177 -14.08 2.38 -27.19
N VAL A 178 -13.48 2.09 -26.03
CA VAL A 178 -12.32 1.20 -25.91
C VAL A 178 -12.78 -0.25 -25.89
N GLU A 179 -12.41 -1.02 -26.91
CA GLU A 179 -12.82 -2.43 -27.06
C GLU A 179 -12.13 -3.37 -26.07
N ASP A 180 -10.82 -3.19 -25.85
CA ASP A 180 -10.03 -3.97 -24.88
C ASP A 180 -9.37 -3.04 -23.84
N PRO A 181 -10.09 -2.70 -22.76
CA PRO A 181 -9.58 -1.78 -21.76
C PRO A 181 -8.41 -2.34 -20.92
N ALA A 182 -8.24 -3.63 -20.82
CA ALA A 182 -7.12 -4.22 -20.10
C ALA A 182 -5.79 -4.08 -20.87
N ALA A 183 -5.85 -4.09 -22.21
CA ALA A 183 -4.69 -3.89 -23.09
C ALA A 183 -4.48 -2.42 -23.50
N PHE A 184 -5.45 -1.55 -23.23
CA PHE A 184 -5.38 -0.14 -23.64
C PHE A 184 -4.32 0.63 -22.84
N THR A 185 -3.30 1.15 -23.52
CA THR A 185 -2.20 1.88 -22.87
C THR A 185 -2.51 3.33 -22.56
N ASN A 186 -3.66 3.84 -23.03
CA ASN A 186 -4.13 5.22 -22.83
C ASN A 186 -3.05 6.29 -23.15
N PRO A 187 -2.54 6.34 -24.39
CA PRO A 187 -1.37 7.14 -24.74
C PRO A 187 -1.58 8.65 -24.69
N GLU A 188 -2.83 9.10 -24.73
CA GLU A 188 -3.24 10.51 -24.64
C GLU A 188 -4.28 10.65 -23.53
N PRO A 189 -3.88 10.59 -22.26
CA PRO A 189 -4.80 10.53 -21.14
C PRO A 189 -5.59 11.84 -20.96
N VAL A 190 -6.91 11.73 -20.96
CA VAL A 190 -7.85 12.81 -20.58
C VAL A 190 -8.15 12.63 -19.09
N VAL A 191 -7.91 13.67 -18.28
CA VAL A 191 -7.78 13.55 -16.82
C VAL A 191 -8.42 14.72 -16.07
N THR A 192 -8.76 14.53 -14.80
CA THR A 192 -9.20 15.62 -13.91
C THR A 192 -8.09 16.15 -13.01
N GLY A 193 -6.97 15.41 -12.91
CA GLY A 193 -5.91 15.68 -11.95
C GLY A 193 -5.13 16.98 -12.17
N PRO A 194 -4.25 17.32 -11.22
CA PRO A 194 -3.52 18.60 -11.23
C PRO A 194 -2.52 18.76 -12.37
N PHE A 195 -2.18 17.68 -13.05
CA PHE A 195 -1.24 17.70 -14.18
C PHE A 195 -1.80 16.92 -15.37
N VAL A 196 -1.25 17.19 -16.54
CA VAL A 196 -1.50 16.47 -17.80
C VAL A 196 -0.18 15.92 -18.35
N LEU A 197 -0.24 14.92 -19.22
CA LEU A 197 0.96 14.36 -19.87
C LEU A 197 1.61 15.41 -20.75
N GLY A 198 2.88 15.73 -20.48
CA GLY A 198 3.70 16.61 -21.31
C GLY A 198 4.59 15.81 -22.26
N ARG A 199 5.43 14.91 -21.73
CA ARG A 199 6.36 14.10 -22.54
C ARG A 199 6.68 12.79 -21.85
N PHE A 200 6.79 11.73 -22.64
CA PHE A 200 7.29 10.43 -22.20
C PHE A 200 8.57 10.05 -22.94
N THR A 201 9.54 9.49 -22.22
CA THR A 201 10.66 8.68 -22.71
C THR A 201 10.88 7.49 -21.77
N PRO A 202 11.59 6.43 -22.18
CA PRO A 202 11.89 5.32 -21.27
C PRO A 202 12.69 5.72 -20.01
N GLU A 203 13.39 6.86 -20.05
CA GLU A 203 14.22 7.38 -18.96
C GLU A 203 13.49 8.39 -18.06
N ALA A 204 12.44 9.04 -18.57
CA ALA A 204 11.69 10.05 -17.81
C ALA A 204 10.29 10.28 -18.38
N VAL A 205 9.35 10.56 -17.49
CA VAL A 205 8.04 11.12 -17.85
C VAL A 205 7.89 12.50 -17.22
N THR A 206 7.40 13.45 -18.00
CA THR A 206 7.14 14.84 -17.59
C THR A 206 5.64 15.09 -17.65
N TYR A 207 5.10 15.54 -16.54
CA TYR A 207 3.75 16.07 -16.46
C TYR A 207 3.80 17.58 -16.30
N VAL A 208 2.92 18.28 -17.01
CA VAL A 208 2.81 19.75 -16.94
C VAL A 208 1.50 20.13 -16.26
N ARG A 209 1.47 21.30 -15.64
CA ARG A 209 0.30 21.81 -14.95
C ARG A 209 -0.96 21.70 -15.81
N ASN A 210 -2.04 21.23 -15.22
CA ASN A 210 -3.38 21.29 -15.83
C ASN A 210 -3.98 22.69 -15.60
N GLU A 211 -4.06 23.49 -16.63
CA GLU A 211 -4.61 24.85 -16.53
C GLU A 211 -6.12 24.87 -16.23
N ASN A 212 -6.81 23.75 -16.45
CA ASN A 212 -8.23 23.58 -16.16
C ASN A 212 -8.48 22.93 -14.79
N TYR A 213 -7.44 22.82 -13.93
CA TYR A 213 -7.58 22.16 -12.64
C TYR A 213 -8.59 22.89 -11.74
N TRP A 214 -9.49 22.13 -11.13
CA TRP A 214 -10.64 22.65 -10.40
C TRP A 214 -10.30 23.39 -9.09
N ILE A 215 -9.12 23.15 -8.49
CA ILE A 215 -8.65 23.95 -7.35
C ILE A 215 -7.95 25.21 -7.86
N ALA A 216 -8.62 26.34 -7.70
CA ALA A 216 -8.08 27.60 -8.14
C ALA A 216 -6.71 27.87 -7.51
N GLY A 217 -5.73 28.17 -8.38
CA GLY A 217 -4.39 28.49 -7.90
C GLY A 217 -3.46 27.32 -7.68
N GLN A 218 -3.91 26.09 -7.77
CA GLN A 218 -3.08 24.87 -7.68
C GLN A 218 -3.05 24.14 -9.02
N PRO A 219 -2.02 23.27 -9.24
CA PRO A 219 -0.83 23.12 -8.43
C PRO A 219 0.06 24.38 -8.52
N TYR A 220 0.94 24.58 -7.53
CA TYR A 220 1.83 25.77 -7.52
C TYR A 220 3.03 25.59 -8.45
N VAL A 221 3.51 24.37 -8.64
CA VAL A 221 4.64 24.05 -9.53
C VAL A 221 4.16 23.87 -10.99
N ASP A 222 5.03 24.15 -11.96
CA ASP A 222 4.69 24.08 -13.39
C ASP A 222 4.78 22.64 -13.91
N GLN A 223 5.71 21.84 -13.34
CA GLN A 223 6.03 20.52 -13.87
C GLN A 223 6.42 19.54 -12.75
N VAL A 224 6.12 18.27 -13.00
CA VAL A 224 6.65 17.13 -12.25
C VAL A 224 7.35 16.20 -13.23
N VAL A 225 8.59 15.81 -12.91
CA VAL A 225 9.41 14.91 -13.74
C VAL A 225 9.78 13.67 -12.92
N TYR A 226 9.33 12.51 -13.36
CA TYR A 226 9.77 11.23 -12.81
C TYR A 226 10.91 10.68 -13.66
N ARG A 227 12.05 10.38 -13.03
CA ARG A 227 13.23 9.80 -13.67
C ARG A 227 13.38 8.33 -13.29
N ALA A 228 13.66 7.49 -14.29
CA ALA A 228 14.01 6.10 -14.06
C ALA A 228 15.33 5.98 -13.29
N THR A 229 15.38 5.02 -12.37
CA THR A 229 16.57 4.68 -11.59
C THR A 229 16.84 3.17 -11.66
N ARG A 230 18.06 2.74 -11.36
CA ARG A 230 18.45 1.33 -11.43
C ARG A 230 18.64 0.67 -10.06
N SER A 231 18.84 1.46 -9.02
CA SER A 231 19.09 0.98 -7.67
C SER A 231 18.87 2.09 -6.64
N ASN A 232 18.75 1.74 -5.37
CA ASN A 232 18.74 2.67 -4.25
C ASN A 232 19.96 3.61 -4.29
N ASP A 233 21.15 3.08 -4.57
CA ASP A 233 22.38 3.87 -4.66
C ASP A 233 22.33 4.89 -5.79
N SER A 234 21.73 4.54 -6.94
CA SER A 234 21.59 5.49 -8.05
C SER A 234 20.64 6.64 -7.70
N ALA A 235 19.57 6.38 -6.94
CA ALA A 235 18.69 7.43 -6.44
C ALA A 235 19.40 8.38 -5.46
N LEU A 236 20.20 7.84 -4.53
CA LEU A 236 21.01 8.63 -3.61
C LEU A 236 21.99 9.54 -4.37
N LEU A 237 22.68 9.02 -5.38
CA LEU A 237 23.61 9.82 -6.19
C LEU A 237 22.90 10.98 -6.92
N LEU A 238 21.69 10.75 -7.44
CA LEU A 238 20.89 11.81 -8.07
C LEU A 238 20.48 12.89 -7.07
N LEU A 239 20.08 12.51 -5.84
CA LEU A 239 19.78 13.47 -4.75
C LEU A 239 21.01 14.29 -4.39
N LEU A 240 22.17 13.66 -4.16
CA LEU A 240 23.42 14.35 -3.78
C LEU A 240 23.92 15.31 -4.87
N ARG A 241 23.65 15.00 -6.14
CA ARG A 241 23.97 15.87 -7.29
C ARG A 241 22.91 16.95 -7.53
N LYS A 242 21.82 16.95 -6.74
CA LYS A 242 20.67 17.85 -6.91
C LYS A 242 20.01 17.72 -8.30
N GLU A 243 20.12 16.53 -8.89
CA GLU A 243 19.47 16.20 -10.16
C GLU A 243 18.01 15.76 -9.98
N ILE A 244 17.63 15.35 -8.76
CA ILE A 244 16.27 15.16 -8.30
C ILE A 244 16.06 15.88 -6.96
N ASP A 245 14.81 16.23 -6.67
CA ASP A 245 14.40 16.95 -5.46
C ASP A 245 13.84 15.99 -4.40
N TYR A 246 13.40 14.81 -4.84
CA TYR A 246 12.77 13.81 -3.99
C TYR A 246 13.03 12.38 -4.48
N SER A 247 13.22 11.47 -3.52
CA SER A 247 13.25 10.02 -3.74
C SER A 247 12.29 9.32 -2.78
N TYR A 248 11.51 8.37 -3.29
CA TYR A 248 10.72 7.44 -2.50
C TYR A 248 11.34 6.02 -2.45
N LEU A 249 12.62 5.91 -2.80
CA LEU A 249 13.38 4.67 -2.75
C LEU A 249 14.24 4.63 -1.49
N SER A 250 14.43 3.45 -0.91
CA SER A 250 15.25 3.27 0.29
C SER A 250 16.68 3.79 0.05
N ILE A 251 17.15 4.63 0.95
CA ILE A 251 18.52 5.16 0.95
C ILE A 251 19.25 4.58 2.15
N PRO A 252 20.39 3.88 1.95
CA PRO A 252 21.15 3.34 3.07
C PRO A 252 21.62 4.45 4.01
N ASP A 253 21.34 4.32 5.33
CA ASP A 253 21.75 5.26 6.36
C ASP A 253 21.46 6.73 5.97
N PRO A 254 20.16 7.13 5.86
CA PRO A 254 19.79 8.43 5.30
C PRO A 254 20.36 9.61 6.10
N GLU A 255 20.56 9.46 7.40
CA GLU A 255 21.18 10.51 8.23
C GLU A 255 22.59 10.80 7.75
N ARG A 256 23.46 9.80 7.76
CA ARG A 256 24.89 9.95 7.42
C ARG A 256 25.15 10.15 5.93
N THR A 257 24.41 9.46 5.07
CA THR A 257 24.69 9.45 3.63
C THR A 257 24.04 10.61 2.90
N PHE A 258 22.98 11.18 3.46
CA PHE A 258 22.21 12.25 2.82
C PHE A 258 22.08 13.50 3.68
N VAL A 259 21.53 13.43 4.92
CA VAL A 259 21.27 14.63 5.74
C VAL A 259 22.57 15.34 6.12
N GLU A 260 23.57 14.62 6.63
CA GLU A 260 24.88 15.20 7.00
C GLU A 260 25.65 15.83 5.83
N ARG A 261 25.27 15.53 4.55
CA ARG A 261 25.91 16.13 3.37
C ARG A 261 25.46 17.56 3.09
N ASP A 262 24.26 17.92 3.52
CA ASP A 262 23.71 19.27 3.46
C ASP A 262 22.65 19.41 4.58
N PRO A 263 23.09 19.58 5.85
CA PRO A 263 22.18 19.61 7.00
C PRO A 263 21.17 20.77 6.98
N GLU A 264 21.41 21.78 6.15
CA GLU A 264 20.48 22.90 5.98
C GLU A 264 19.28 22.52 5.11
N HIS A 265 19.50 21.66 4.08
CA HIS A 265 18.49 21.44 3.05
C HIS A 265 18.05 19.99 2.87
N ASN A 266 18.88 19.00 3.18
CA ASN A 266 18.54 17.61 3.04
C ASN A 266 17.70 17.13 4.22
N ARG A 267 16.59 16.45 3.94
CA ARG A 267 15.64 15.94 4.94
C ARG A 267 15.17 14.55 4.56
N TYR A 268 14.85 13.75 5.55
CA TYR A 268 14.04 12.56 5.35
C TYR A 268 12.93 12.45 6.40
N TRP A 269 11.87 11.75 6.02
CA TRP A 269 10.79 11.34 6.90
C TRP A 269 10.21 10.04 6.38
N TRP A 270 10.31 8.99 7.16
CA TRP A 270 9.89 7.65 6.80
C TRP A 270 8.70 7.20 7.65
N PRO A 271 7.46 7.63 7.32
CA PRO A 271 6.26 7.19 8.03
C PRO A 271 6.03 5.70 7.81
N VAL A 272 5.64 5.01 8.88
CA VAL A 272 5.22 3.62 8.81
C VAL A 272 3.85 3.54 8.15
N THR A 273 3.70 2.68 7.16
CA THR A 273 2.45 2.50 6.41
C THR A 273 2.02 1.05 6.27
N ASN A 274 2.94 0.10 6.52
CA ASN A 274 2.71 -1.34 6.36
C ASN A 274 3.76 -2.14 7.14
N THR A 275 3.92 -3.43 6.83
CA THR A 275 4.96 -4.31 7.36
C THR A 275 5.72 -4.99 6.22
N ASN A 276 7.03 -5.18 6.37
CA ASN A 276 7.83 -6.04 5.52
C ASN A 276 7.71 -7.49 6.00
N ILE A 277 7.47 -8.38 5.09
CA ILE A 277 7.10 -9.77 5.36
C ILE A 277 8.09 -10.72 4.67
N LEU A 278 8.50 -11.77 5.39
CA LEU A 278 9.04 -12.96 4.77
C LEU A 278 7.89 -13.90 4.45
N TYR A 279 7.53 -13.99 3.18
CA TYR A 279 6.55 -14.95 2.66
C TYR A 279 7.18 -16.34 2.59
N LEU A 280 6.43 -17.34 3.04
CA LEU A 280 6.82 -18.74 3.11
C LEU A 280 5.91 -19.51 2.14
N ASN A 281 6.45 -20.13 1.11
CA ASN A 281 5.63 -20.84 0.11
C ASN A 281 5.09 -22.14 0.68
N MET A 282 3.92 -22.11 1.30
CA MET A 282 3.32 -23.24 2.00
C MET A 282 2.85 -24.39 1.08
N SER A 283 2.94 -24.22 -0.24
CA SER A 283 2.75 -25.33 -1.19
C SER A 283 3.98 -26.25 -1.30
N LYS A 284 5.07 -25.93 -0.59
CA LYS A 284 6.34 -26.67 -0.62
C LYS A 284 6.80 -27.06 0.78
N ALA A 285 7.35 -28.27 0.92
CA ALA A 285 8.11 -28.61 2.13
C ALA A 285 9.41 -27.79 2.19
N PRO A 286 9.85 -27.39 3.39
CA PRO A 286 9.29 -27.65 4.72
C PRO A 286 8.26 -26.60 5.18
N PHE A 287 7.82 -25.68 4.32
CA PHE A 287 6.92 -24.57 4.72
C PHE A 287 5.45 -25.00 4.90
N ASP A 288 5.08 -26.20 4.51
CA ASP A 288 3.80 -26.86 4.84
C ASP A 288 3.72 -27.25 6.32
N ASP A 289 4.86 -27.41 7.01
CA ASP A 289 4.95 -27.72 8.45
C ASP A 289 4.93 -26.45 9.30
N ALA A 290 3.91 -26.31 10.16
CA ALA A 290 3.78 -25.16 11.07
C ALA A 290 4.93 -25.05 12.08
N ALA A 291 5.47 -26.17 12.57
CA ALA A 291 6.58 -26.16 13.52
C ALA A 291 7.86 -25.60 12.88
N PHE A 292 8.11 -25.93 11.61
CA PHE A 292 9.23 -25.34 10.88
C PHE A 292 9.08 -23.81 10.74
N ARG A 293 7.87 -23.32 10.39
CA ARG A 293 7.60 -21.89 10.27
C ARG A 293 7.72 -21.16 11.61
N GLN A 294 7.22 -21.76 12.71
CA GLN A 294 7.41 -21.24 14.07
C GLN A 294 8.88 -21.14 14.44
N ALA A 295 9.66 -22.20 14.16
CA ALA A 295 11.09 -22.20 14.41
C ALA A 295 11.82 -21.09 13.64
N MET A 296 11.46 -20.84 12.38
CA MET A 296 11.98 -19.69 11.64
C MET A 296 11.64 -18.37 12.33
N GLY A 297 10.42 -18.22 12.86
CA GLY A 297 10.00 -17.02 13.60
C GLY A 297 10.90 -16.72 14.82
N TRP A 298 11.31 -17.77 15.57
CA TRP A 298 12.24 -17.66 16.70
C TRP A 298 13.70 -17.49 16.28
N ALA A 299 14.09 -17.99 15.11
CA ALA A 299 15.48 -17.99 14.66
C ALA A 299 15.89 -16.66 13.99
N ILE A 300 14.96 -15.83 13.53
CA ILE A 300 15.25 -14.57 12.83
C ILE A 300 15.38 -13.41 13.82
N ASN A 301 16.53 -12.74 13.81
CA ASN A 301 16.83 -11.59 14.66
C ASN A 301 16.29 -10.28 14.02
N LYS A 302 15.05 -9.94 14.34
CA LYS A 302 14.36 -8.76 13.79
C LYS A 302 14.99 -7.44 14.23
N GLU A 303 15.53 -7.37 15.44
CA GLU A 303 16.29 -6.23 15.95
C GLU A 303 17.54 -6.00 15.09
N ALA A 304 18.27 -7.07 14.73
CA ALA A 304 19.42 -6.96 13.84
C ALA A 304 19.01 -6.54 12.41
N LEU A 305 17.81 -6.93 11.93
CA LEU A 305 17.29 -6.44 10.66
C LEU A 305 17.06 -4.92 10.72
N SER A 306 16.42 -4.43 11.78
CA SER A 306 16.22 -2.99 12.01
C SER A 306 17.56 -2.25 12.06
N GLU A 307 18.48 -2.69 12.91
CA GLU A 307 19.76 -2.01 13.16
C GLU A 307 20.69 -2.00 11.94
N LYS A 308 20.79 -3.14 11.21
CA LYS A 308 21.81 -3.33 10.18
C LYS A 308 21.31 -3.10 8.75
N ALA A 309 20.03 -3.41 8.45
CA ALA A 309 19.47 -3.16 7.13
C ALA A 309 18.86 -1.76 7.03
N TYR A 310 18.30 -1.24 8.12
CA TYR A 310 17.64 0.07 8.19
C TYR A 310 18.28 1.05 9.16
N TYR A 311 19.48 0.75 9.69
CA TYR A 311 20.27 1.65 10.55
C TYR A 311 19.49 2.16 11.78
N GLY A 312 18.56 1.35 12.30
CA GLY A 312 17.71 1.69 13.44
C GLY A 312 16.55 2.66 13.13
N VAL A 313 16.39 3.09 11.87
CA VAL A 313 15.32 4.02 11.47
C VAL A 313 13.95 3.34 11.42
N VAL A 314 13.91 2.08 11.01
CA VAL A 314 12.67 1.30 10.86
C VAL A 314 12.61 0.25 11.96
N PRO A 315 11.57 0.25 12.82
CA PRO A 315 11.48 -0.71 13.93
C PRO A 315 11.14 -2.13 13.45
N PRO A 316 11.41 -3.16 14.30
CA PRO A 316 10.88 -4.51 14.11
C PRO A 316 9.35 -4.50 14.07
N SER A 317 8.75 -5.31 13.19
CA SER A 317 7.29 -5.45 13.12
C SER A 317 6.72 -6.22 14.30
N HIS A 318 5.49 -5.90 14.67
CA HIS A 318 4.70 -6.70 15.60
C HIS A 318 4.49 -8.13 15.07
N PRO A 319 4.51 -9.18 15.92
CA PRO A 319 4.37 -10.58 15.47
C PRO A 319 3.09 -10.90 14.68
N THR A 320 2.04 -10.13 14.88
CA THR A 320 0.77 -10.26 14.13
C THR A 320 0.76 -9.52 12.80
N GLY A 321 1.79 -8.70 12.49
CA GLY A 321 1.82 -7.82 11.30
C GLY A 321 1.03 -6.52 11.47
N ILE A 322 0.34 -6.30 12.59
CA ILE A 322 -0.33 -5.03 12.91
C ILE A 322 0.73 -3.93 13.10
N ILE A 323 0.37 -2.70 12.77
CA ILE A 323 1.18 -1.49 13.00
C ILE A 323 0.71 -0.82 14.30
N PRO A 324 1.36 -1.08 15.46
CA PRO A 324 0.84 -0.60 16.75
C PRO A 324 0.71 0.93 16.85
N GLY A 325 1.56 1.67 16.16
CA GLY A 325 1.49 3.15 16.13
C GLY A 325 0.16 3.70 15.59
N GLN A 326 -0.49 2.97 14.69
CA GLN A 326 -1.74 3.39 14.03
C GLN A 326 -2.94 2.50 14.43
N GLN A 327 -2.66 1.25 14.75
CA GLN A 327 -3.66 0.20 14.95
C GLN A 327 -3.63 -0.40 16.36
N ALA A 328 -3.11 0.33 17.36
CA ALA A 328 -2.96 -0.13 18.75
C ALA A 328 -4.26 -0.70 19.35
N ALA A 329 -5.39 -0.09 19.02
CA ALA A 329 -6.70 -0.52 19.52
C ALA A 329 -7.10 -1.93 19.03
N TRP A 330 -6.47 -2.44 17.99
CA TRP A 330 -6.76 -3.74 17.40
C TRP A 330 -5.85 -4.87 17.91
N VAL A 331 -4.78 -4.56 18.66
CA VAL A 331 -3.86 -5.57 19.19
C VAL A 331 -4.57 -6.42 20.24
N ASP A 332 -4.55 -7.76 20.04
CA ASP A 332 -5.09 -8.70 21.03
C ASP A 332 -4.13 -8.81 22.23
N PRO A 333 -4.51 -8.30 23.43
CA PRO A 333 -3.62 -8.31 24.58
C PRO A 333 -3.33 -9.73 25.11
N SER A 334 -4.14 -10.72 24.75
CA SER A 334 -3.89 -12.12 25.13
C SER A 334 -2.67 -12.74 24.46
N LEU A 335 -2.12 -12.08 23.42
CA LEU A 335 -0.95 -12.52 22.64
C LEU A 335 0.36 -11.83 23.07
N ALA A 336 0.33 -11.01 24.12
CA ALA A 336 1.48 -10.22 24.57
C ALA A 336 2.75 -11.05 24.87
N ASP A 337 2.58 -12.30 25.28
CA ASP A 337 3.70 -13.21 25.57
C ASP A 337 4.31 -13.87 24.30
N ILE A 338 3.64 -13.76 23.14
CA ILE A 338 4.09 -14.35 21.88
C ILE A 338 4.86 -13.30 21.08
N THR A 339 6.12 -13.11 21.39
CA THR A 339 6.96 -12.06 20.80
C THR A 339 7.74 -12.51 19.58
N TYR A 340 8.02 -13.81 19.44
CA TYR A 340 9.01 -14.32 18.48
C TYR A 340 10.33 -13.53 18.54
N SER A 341 10.76 -13.19 19.75
CA SER A 341 12.08 -12.59 19.99
C SER A 341 13.18 -13.59 19.64
N TYR A 342 14.29 -13.10 19.08
CA TYR A 342 15.39 -13.95 18.63
C TYR A 342 15.87 -14.94 19.70
N ASN A 343 15.61 -16.21 19.47
CA ASN A 343 15.97 -17.32 20.36
C ASN A 343 16.20 -18.61 19.54
N PRO A 344 17.40 -18.83 19.00
CA PRO A 344 17.69 -20.02 18.21
C PRO A 344 17.61 -21.32 19.01
N ASP A 345 17.78 -21.30 20.34
CA ASP A 345 17.63 -22.49 21.18
C ASP A 345 16.14 -22.89 21.28
N GLN A 346 15.23 -21.93 21.42
CA GLN A 346 13.78 -22.15 21.34
C GLN A 346 13.38 -22.67 19.96
N ALA A 347 13.94 -22.11 18.90
CA ALA A 347 13.72 -22.61 17.54
C ALA A 347 14.11 -24.07 17.37
N ARG A 348 15.27 -24.45 17.91
CA ARG A 348 15.75 -25.86 17.92
C ARG A 348 14.83 -26.77 18.76
N GLU A 349 14.31 -26.28 19.87
CA GLU A 349 13.35 -27.06 20.69
C GLU A 349 12.07 -27.35 19.94
N VAL A 350 11.46 -26.35 19.33
CA VAL A 350 10.26 -26.49 18.48
C VAL A 350 10.50 -27.53 17.37
N LEU A 351 11.65 -27.45 16.69
CA LEU A 351 12.01 -28.43 15.65
C LEU A 351 12.15 -29.84 16.21
N ARG A 352 12.79 -29.98 17.38
CA ARG A 352 13.01 -31.29 18.02
C ARG A 352 11.68 -31.94 18.43
N GLU A 353 10.79 -31.17 19.01
CA GLU A 353 9.44 -31.65 19.38
C GLU A 353 8.63 -32.09 18.17
N ALA A 354 8.85 -31.46 17.00
CA ALA A 354 8.23 -31.85 15.73
C ALA A 354 8.96 -33.01 15.02
N GLY A 355 10.01 -33.59 15.64
CA GLY A 355 10.72 -34.75 15.11
C GLY A 355 11.91 -34.45 14.19
N TYR A 356 12.27 -33.18 13.98
CA TYR A 356 13.47 -32.80 13.25
C TYR A 356 14.73 -33.16 14.06
N SER A 357 15.84 -33.38 13.36
CA SER A 357 17.13 -33.71 13.96
C SER A 357 18.27 -33.05 13.17
N TRP A 358 19.50 -33.22 13.64
CA TRP A 358 20.68 -32.63 12.99
C TRP A 358 21.69 -33.71 12.67
N ASP A 359 22.28 -33.63 11.48
CA ASP A 359 23.40 -34.51 11.11
C ASP A 359 24.70 -34.14 11.85
N GLY A 360 25.76 -34.93 11.64
CA GLY A 360 27.07 -34.72 12.28
C GLY A 360 27.76 -33.40 11.88
N SER A 361 27.28 -32.71 10.85
CA SER A 361 27.74 -31.38 10.43
C SER A 361 26.90 -30.24 11.01
N GLY A 362 25.81 -30.56 11.71
CA GLY A 362 24.86 -29.60 12.23
C GLY A 362 23.78 -29.18 11.23
N ALA A 363 23.69 -29.84 10.08
CA ALA A 363 22.61 -29.55 9.10
C ALA A 363 21.29 -30.20 9.54
N LEU A 364 20.18 -29.47 9.35
CA LEU A 364 18.86 -29.91 9.74
C LEU A 364 18.37 -31.06 8.84
N LEU A 365 17.75 -32.05 9.47
CA LEU A 365 17.13 -33.21 8.85
C LEU A 365 15.62 -33.17 9.10
N TYR A 366 14.83 -33.56 8.11
CA TYR A 366 13.40 -33.80 8.26
C TYR A 366 13.13 -34.93 9.29
N PRO A 367 11.90 -35.06 9.79
CA PRO A 367 11.49 -36.21 10.60
C PRO A 367 11.73 -37.57 9.91
N SER A 368 11.75 -37.59 8.56
CA SER A 368 12.11 -38.76 7.76
C SER A 368 13.60 -39.15 7.87
N GLY A 369 14.45 -38.28 8.38
CA GLY A 369 15.92 -38.42 8.39
C GLY A 369 16.60 -37.90 7.11
N GLU A 370 15.85 -37.41 6.13
CA GLU A 370 16.40 -36.79 4.94
C GLU A 370 16.92 -35.38 5.22
N LYS A 371 17.98 -34.98 4.53
CA LYS A 371 18.55 -33.64 4.67
C LYS A 371 17.66 -32.59 4.04
N LEU A 372 17.47 -31.45 4.75
CA LEU A 372 16.78 -30.30 4.17
C LEU A 372 17.54 -29.80 2.93
N PRO A 373 16.84 -29.46 1.84
CA PRO A 373 17.46 -28.81 0.69
C PRO A 373 17.92 -27.39 1.06
N THR A 374 18.81 -26.82 0.25
CA THR A 374 19.09 -25.38 0.33
C THR A 374 17.86 -24.59 -0.03
N ILE A 375 17.46 -23.66 0.82
CA ILE A 375 16.30 -22.82 0.65
C ILE A 375 16.69 -21.53 -0.10
N ARG A 376 15.91 -21.13 -1.08
CA ARG A 376 16.10 -19.86 -1.79
C ARG A 376 15.28 -18.75 -1.12
N ILE A 377 15.91 -17.61 -0.91
CA ILE A 377 15.25 -16.39 -0.47
C ILE A 377 15.26 -15.37 -1.61
N LEU A 378 14.08 -15.11 -2.16
CA LEU A 378 13.88 -14.24 -3.32
C LEU A 378 13.77 -12.78 -2.88
N VAL A 379 14.48 -11.89 -3.56
CA VAL A 379 14.44 -10.43 -3.36
C VAL A 379 14.51 -9.69 -4.70
N GLY A 380 14.01 -8.46 -4.74
CA GLY A 380 14.16 -7.60 -5.92
C GLY A 380 15.62 -7.19 -6.16
N ALA A 381 16.08 -7.27 -7.41
CA ALA A 381 17.42 -6.85 -7.80
C ALA A 381 17.60 -5.34 -7.59
N GLY A 382 18.67 -4.95 -6.90
CA GLY A 382 18.99 -3.54 -6.60
C GLY A 382 18.27 -2.98 -5.36
N TRP A 383 17.46 -3.77 -4.66
CA TRP A 383 16.82 -3.39 -3.39
C TRP A 383 17.75 -3.70 -2.24
N THR A 384 18.65 -2.77 -1.95
CA THR A 384 19.77 -2.97 -1.02
C THR A 384 19.33 -3.27 0.41
N ASP A 385 18.21 -2.72 0.84
CA ASP A 385 17.56 -2.99 2.12
C ASP A 385 17.08 -4.45 2.21
N PHE A 386 16.33 -4.95 1.23
CA PHE A 386 15.85 -6.34 1.20
C PHE A 386 17.00 -7.34 1.01
N ILE A 387 18.02 -6.99 0.20
CA ILE A 387 19.21 -7.80 0.04
C ILE A 387 19.95 -7.93 1.38
N SER A 388 20.09 -6.83 2.14
CA SER A 388 20.72 -6.83 3.46
C SER A 388 19.91 -7.66 4.47
N MET A 389 18.59 -7.54 4.48
CA MET A 389 17.74 -8.41 5.32
C MET A 389 17.90 -9.89 4.95
N ALA A 390 17.90 -10.23 3.67
CA ALA A 390 18.07 -11.61 3.22
C ALA A 390 19.43 -12.20 3.64
N GLN A 391 20.50 -11.40 3.64
CA GLN A 391 21.82 -11.80 4.11
C GLN A 391 21.81 -12.11 5.62
N LEU A 392 21.20 -11.24 6.42
CA LEU A 392 21.06 -11.42 7.87
C LEU A 392 20.22 -12.65 8.20
N ILE A 393 19.05 -12.80 7.56
CA ILE A 393 18.19 -13.98 7.72
C ILE A 393 18.94 -15.25 7.34
N SER A 394 19.68 -15.25 6.23
CA SER A 394 20.49 -16.42 5.81
C SER A 394 21.56 -16.80 6.84
N GLU A 395 22.13 -15.82 7.52
CA GLU A 395 23.10 -16.07 8.61
C GLU A 395 22.42 -16.62 9.86
N ASP A 396 21.31 -16.01 10.28
CA ASP A 396 20.54 -16.44 11.45
C ASP A 396 20.05 -17.89 11.31
N MET A 397 19.58 -18.28 10.14
CA MET A 397 19.06 -19.62 9.86
C MET A 397 20.12 -20.72 9.98
N LYS A 398 21.42 -20.39 9.84
CA LYS A 398 22.50 -21.34 10.09
C LYS A 398 22.53 -21.82 11.55
N ALA A 399 22.13 -20.98 12.51
CA ALA A 399 22.06 -21.34 13.91
C ALA A 399 21.11 -22.53 14.18
N ILE A 400 20.13 -22.75 13.32
CA ILE A 400 19.21 -23.89 13.40
C ILE A 400 19.52 -25.00 12.36
N GLY A 401 20.65 -24.89 11.65
CA GLY A 401 21.11 -25.89 10.68
C GLY A 401 20.47 -25.77 9.28
N VAL A 402 19.85 -24.63 8.95
CA VAL A 402 19.24 -24.36 7.64
C VAL A 402 20.19 -23.53 6.78
N THR A 403 20.41 -23.96 5.55
CA THR A 403 21.21 -23.23 4.55
C THR A 403 20.28 -22.47 3.61
N MET A 404 20.49 -21.16 3.49
CA MET A 404 19.76 -20.32 2.54
C MET A 404 20.70 -19.67 1.52
N VAL A 405 20.18 -19.43 0.30
CA VAL A 405 20.85 -18.69 -0.77
C VAL A 405 19.94 -17.58 -1.27
N ILE A 406 20.55 -16.42 -1.59
CA ILE A 406 19.80 -15.25 -2.02
C ILE A 406 19.66 -15.31 -3.53
N GLU A 407 18.42 -15.19 -4.01
CA GLU A 407 18.07 -15.08 -5.42
C GLU A 407 17.56 -13.65 -5.69
N GLN A 408 18.20 -12.95 -6.63
CA GLN A 408 17.84 -11.59 -6.98
C GLN A 408 17.21 -11.58 -8.37
N GLU A 409 16.00 -11.06 -8.49
CA GLU A 409 15.30 -10.95 -9.77
C GLU A 409 14.91 -9.50 -10.09
N PRO A 410 14.97 -9.10 -11.37
CA PRO A 410 14.36 -7.84 -11.81
C PRO A 410 12.86 -7.81 -11.51
N TRP A 411 12.30 -6.61 -11.34
CA TRP A 411 10.92 -6.40 -10.89
C TRP A 411 9.87 -7.32 -11.53
N ASN A 412 9.83 -7.39 -12.86
CA ASN A 412 8.81 -8.20 -13.55
C ASN A 412 8.95 -9.70 -13.28
N SER A 413 10.20 -10.22 -13.26
CA SER A 413 10.46 -11.62 -12.92
C SER A 413 10.09 -11.89 -11.47
N TYR A 414 10.48 -10.99 -10.56
CA TYR A 414 10.21 -11.08 -9.14
C TYR A 414 8.71 -11.18 -8.83
N ILE A 415 7.89 -10.30 -9.40
CA ILE A 415 6.43 -10.34 -9.24
C ILE A 415 5.83 -11.62 -9.84
N ASN A 416 6.28 -12.03 -11.03
CA ASN A 416 5.81 -13.27 -11.66
C ASN A 416 6.17 -14.50 -10.80
N SER A 417 7.34 -14.51 -10.18
CA SER A 417 7.78 -15.58 -9.27
C SER A 417 6.92 -15.63 -8.01
N LEU A 418 6.54 -14.47 -7.42
CA LEU A 418 5.62 -14.39 -6.28
C LEU A 418 4.24 -14.93 -6.66
N MET A 419 3.63 -14.40 -7.72
CA MET A 419 2.31 -14.82 -8.18
C MET A 419 2.27 -16.28 -8.60
N GLY A 420 3.30 -16.73 -9.33
CA GLY A 420 3.42 -18.11 -9.82
C GLY A 420 3.84 -19.14 -8.76
N GLY A 421 4.33 -18.72 -7.58
CA GLY A 421 4.80 -19.63 -6.52
C GLY A 421 6.08 -20.39 -6.88
N THR A 422 6.95 -19.82 -7.71
CA THR A 422 8.19 -20.46 -8.14
C THR A 422 9.35 -20.24 -7.17
N TYR A 423 9.16 -19.48 -6.09
CA TYR A 423 10.11 -19.24 -4.99
C TYR A 423 9.93 -20.22 -3.84
N ASP A 424 10.88 -20.28 -2.90
CA ASP A 424 10.78 -21.01 -1.64
C ASP A 424 10.38 -20.07 -0.49
N THR A 425 11.14 -19.00 -0.29
CA THR A 425 10.79 -17.83 0.55
C THR A 425 11.04 -16.54 -0.23
N ALA A 426 10.34 -15.47 0.14
CA ALA A 426 10.54 -14.15 -0.50
C ALA A 426 10.33 -13.02 0.50
N ILE A 427 11.15 -11.97 0.43
CA ILE A 427 10.90 -10.74 1.19
C ILE A 427 10.08 -9.80 0.31
N CYS A 428 8.89 -9.44 0.79
CA CYS A 428 8.03 -8.43 0.17
C CYS A 428 7.32 -7.64 1.27
N TRP A 429 6.59 -6.60 0.90
CA TRP A 429 5.70 -5.88 1.82
C TRP A 429 4.34 -6.58 1.93
N GLY A 430 3.59 -6.27 2.98
CA GLY A 430 2.19 -6.67 3.12
C GLY A 430 1.35 -6.07 1.98
N THR A 431 0.42 -6.86 1.46
CA THR A 431 -0.33 -6.53 0.24
C THR A 431 -1.61 -5.74 0.47
N GLY A 432 -1.85 -5.25 1.66
CA GLY A 432 -2.98 -4.38 1.98
C GLY A 432 -2.61 -3.39 3.07
N SER A 433 -3.22 -2.22 3.04
CA SER A 433 -3.02 -1.19 4.05
C SER A 433 -4.30 -0.40 4.27
N GLY A 434 -4.57 -0.02 5.51
CA GLY A 434 -5.76 0.72 5.87
C GLY A 434 -5.71 1.20 7.32
N SER A 435 -6.73 1.95 7.73
CA SER A 435 -6.89 2.40 9.11
C SER A 435 -7.18 1.27 10.10
N THR A 436 -7.57 0.09 9.60
CA THR A 436 -7.75 -1.13 10.37
C THR A 436 -6.85 -2.24 9.84
N PRO A 437 -6.56 -3.30 10.62
CA PRO A 437 -5.78 -4.45 10.14
C PRO A 437 -6.49 -5.30 9.09
N TYR A 438 -7.80 -5.07 8.85
CA TYR A 438 -8.62 -5.88 7.97
C TYR A 438 -8.01 -6.02 6.57
N ASP A 439 -7.59 -4.91 5.94
CA ASP A 439 -7.12 -4.94 4.56
C ASP A 439 -5.81 -5.72 4.40
N LEU A 440 -4.87 -5.56 5.35
CA LEU A 440 -3.65 -6.37 5.40
C LEU A 440 -4.00 -7.86 5.48
N TYR A 441 -4.85 -8.27 6.43
CA TYR A 441 -5.21 -9.67 6.61
C TYR A 441 -6.02 -10.23 5.44
N TYR A 442 -6.95 -9.44 4.91
CA TYR A 442 -7.74 -9.83 3.75
C TYR A 442 -6.84 -10.12 2.54
N ARG A 443 -5.93 -9.20 2.21
CA ARG A 443 -5.04 -9.36 1.07
C ARG A 443 -3.96 -10.43 1.27
N THR A 444 -3.41 -10.56 2.49
CA THR A 444 -2.30 -11.49 2.72
C THR A 444 -2.73 -12.91 3.12
N LEU A 445 -3.95 -13.11 3.61
CA LEU A 445 -4.36 -14.38 4.23
C LEU A 445 -5.63 -15.01 3.66
N ALA A 446 -6.54 -14.23 3.01
CA ALA A 446 -7.76 -14.81 2.47
C ALA A 446 -7.44 -15.89 1.45
N SER A 447 -8.13 -17.03 1.55
CA SER A 447 -7.89 -18.22 0.69
C SER A 447 -8.16 -17.93 -0.78
N GLU A 448 -9.07 -17.00 -1.08
CA GLU A 448 -9.42 -16.59 -2.45
C GLU A 448 -8.25 -16.00 -3.24
N PHE A 449 -7.27 -15.36 -2.55
CA PHE A 449 -6.09 -14.75 -3.17
C PHE A 449 -4.85 -15.66 -3.20
N ALA A 450 -4.97 -16.88 -2.68
CA ALA A 450 -3.82 -17.79 -2.49
C ALA A 450 -3.40 -18.55 -3.76
N GLY A 451 -4.20 -18.57 -4.82
CA GLY A 451 -3.92 -19.35 -6.02
C GLY A 451 -3.79 -20.86 -5.75
N LEU A 452 -4.67 -21.39 -4.90
CA LEU A 452 -4.64 -22.81 -4.51
C LEU A 452 -4.85 -23.72 -5.73
N GLY A 453 -4.33 -24.95 -5.64
CA GLY A 453 -4.43 -25.92 -6.74
C GLY A 453 -3.52 -25.60 -7.95
N GLY A 454 -2.49 -24.77 -7.78
CA GLY A 454 -1.55 -24.42 -8.84
C GLY A 454 -1.91 -23.16 -9.62
N GLY A 455 -2.93 -22.40 -9.18
CA GLY A 455 -3.27 -21.09 -9.71
C GLY A 455 -2.24 -20.00 -9.32
N GLN A 456 -2.36 -18.84 -9.95
CA GLN A 456 -1.59 -17.66 -9.55
C GLN A 456 -2.17 -17.08 -8.27
N ALA A 457 -1.31 -16.75 -7.31
CA ALA A 457 -1.70 -15.98 -6.14
C ALA A 457 -1.82 -14.49 -6.54
N GLU A 458 -2.92 -13.85 -6.18
CA GLU A 458 -3.09 -12.44 -6.46
C GLU A 458 -2.35 -11.56 -5.44
N SER A 459 -2.39 -11.97 -4.16
CA SER A 459 -1.77 -11.21 -3.06
C SER A 459 -1.42 -12.04 -1.82
N ASN A 460 -2.08 -13.20 -1.60
CA ASN A 460 -1.70 -14.17 -0.56
C ASN A 460 -0.53 -15.04 -1.07
N TYR A 461 0.64 -14.44 -1.14
CA TYR A 461 1.81 -15.12 -1.70
C TYR A 461 2.27 -16.32 -0.88
N SER A 462 1.98 -16.38 0.41
CA SER A 462 2.23 -17.59 1.23
C SER A 462 1.41 -18.81 0.82
N ARG A 463 0.34 -18.63 0.04
CA ARG A 463 -0.60 -19.67 -0.34
C ARG A 463 -1.29 -20.34 0.87
N PHE A 464 -1.47 -19.53 1.91
CA PHE A 464 -2.14 -19.93 3.13
C PHE A 464 -3.64 -20.09 2.90
N SER A 465 -4.26 -21.04 3.62
CA SER A 465 -5.70 -21.21 3.66
C SER A 465 -6.13 -21.58 5.09
N SER A 466 -7.14 -20.88 5.61
CA SER A 466 -7.72 -21.14 6.92
C SER A 466 -9.19 -20.77 6.93
N GLU A 467 -10.06 -21.74 7.24
CA GLU A 467 -11.49 -21.48 7.41
C GLU A 467 -11.75 -20.46 8.55
N VAL A 468 -10.91 -20.46 9.59
CA VAL A 468 -11.02 -19.51 10.70
C VAL A 468 -10.78 -18.08 10.21
N VAL A 469 -9.73 -17.88 9.40
CA VAL A 469 -9.42 -16.56 8.83
C VAL A 469 -10.52 -16.12 7.86
N ASP A 470 -10.93 -16.97 6.94
CA ASP A 470 -11.96 -16.63 5.96
C ASP A 470 -13.29 -16.29 6.63
N GLN A 471 -13.68 -17.04 7.67
CA GLN A 471 -14.89 -16.76 8.44
C GLN A 471 -14.77 -15.45 9.25
N ALA A 472 -13.62 -15.19 9.86
CA ALA A 472 -13.38 -13.96 10.61
C ALA A 472 -13.41 -12.73 9.69
N LEU A 473 -12.79 -12.81 8.51
CA LEU A 473 -12.87 -11.76 7.49
C LEU A 473 -14.31 -11.53 7.03
N ALA A 474 -15.09 -12.59 6.84
CA ALA A 474 -16.50 -12.49 6.48
C ALA A 474 -17.33 -11.82 7.60
N THR A 475 -17.09 -12.17 8.86
CA THR A 475 -17.73 -11.55 10.04
C THR A 475 -17.41 -10.06 10.11
N PHE A 476 -16.13 -9.68 9.97
CA PHE A 476 -15.73 -8.29 9.97
C PHE A 476 -16.46 -7.48 8.87
N ARG A 477 -16.53 -8.01 7.67
CA ARG A 477 -17.20 -7.33 6.54
C ARG A 477 -18.69 -7.13 6.77
N ALA A 478 -19.34 -8.12 7.37
CA ALA A 478 -20.81 -8.13 7.55
C ALA A 478 -21.28 -7.28 8.73
N SER A 479 -20.41 -6.99 9.69
CA SER A 479 -20.76 -6.28 10.92
C SER A 479 -20.38 -4.81 10.89
N SER A 480 -21.23 -3.98 11.47
CA SER A 480 -20.94 -2.60 11.88
C SER A 480 -20.73 -2.45 13.39
N ASP A 481 -20.81 -3.56 14.15
CA ASP A 481 -20.52 -3.59 15.59
C ASP A 481 -19.00 -3.63 15.81
N PRO A 482 -18.42 -2.60 16.46
CA PRO A 482 -16.98 -2.55 16.71
C PRO A 482 -16.44 -3.74 17.52
N GLU A 483 -17.23 -4.29 18.44
CA GLU A 483 -16.83 -5.44 19.25
C GLU A 483 -16.76 -6.71 18.40
N GLU A 484 -17.75 -6.97 17.56
CA GLU A 484 -17.72 -8.11 16.63
C GLU A 484 -16.55 -8.01 15.64
N GLN A 485 -16.29 -6.80 15.13
CA GLN A 485 -15.14 -6.54 14.25
C GLN A 485 -13.82 -6.79 14.99
N TRP A 486 -13.71 -6.33 16.24
CA TRP A 486 -12.51 -6.55 17.04
C TRP A 486 -12.26 -8.03 17.30
N GLN A 487 -13.30 -8.78 17.68
CA GLN A 487 -13.21 -10.24 17.92
C GLN A 487 -12.77 -10.99 16.65
N ALA A 488 -13.26 -10.58 15.48
CA ALA A 488 -12.86 -11.14 14.20
C ALA A 488 -11.36 -10.91 13.94
N ILE A 489 -10.86 -9.69 14.14
CA ILE A 489 -9.42 -9.36 14.00
C ILE A 489 -8.59 -10.12 15.03
N ALA A 490 -9.04 -10.25 16.28
CA ALA A 490 -8.33 -11.01 17.30
C ALA A 490 -8.22 -12.51 16.94
N ALA A 491 -9.27 -13.10 16.34
CA ALA A 491 -9.22 -14.48 15.87
C ALA A 491 -8.17 -14.66 14.77
N ILE A 492 -8.04 -13.70 13.83
CA ILE A 492 -7.01 -13.74 12.78
C ILE A 492 -5.61 -13.61 13.39
N GLN A 493 -5.40 -12.71 14.36
CA GLN A 493 -4.13 -12.56 15.05
C GLN A 493 -3.65 -13.87 15.69
N ARG A 494 -4.57 -14.61 16.34
CA ARG A 494 -4.25 -15.92 16.92
C ARG A 494 -3.82 -16.93 15.87
N GLU A 495 -4.47 -16.98 14.71
CA GLU A 495 -4.03 -17.81 13.57
C GLU A 495 -2.65 -17.39 13.07
N VAL A 496 -2.38 -16.08 12.93
CA VAL A 496 -1.08 -15.57 12.47
C VAL A 496 0.05 -16.02 13.40
N VAL A 497 -0.10 -15.85 14.73
CA VAL A 497 0.98 -16.19 15.66
C VAL A 497 1.10 -17.69 15.92
N THR A 498 0.05 -18.48 15.72
CA THR A 498 0.09 -19.94 15.96
C THR A 498 0.44 -20.73 14.71
N LYS A 499 0.00 -20.31 13.54
CA LYS A 499 0.25 -21.00 12.26
C LYS A 499 1.44 -20.42 11.49
N VAL A 500 1.84 -19.19 11.81
CA VAL A 500 2.94 -18.46 11.17
C VAL A 500 2.84 -18.54 9.63
N PRO A 501 1.73 -18.05 9.03
CA PRO A 501 1.57 -18.10 7.58
C PRO A 501 2.61 -17.26 6.83
N TYR A 502 3.15 -16.27 7.50
CA TYR A 502 4.26 -15.41 7.11
C TYR A 502 5.01 -14.93 8.35
N ILE A 503 6.20 -14.39 8.17
CA ILE A 503 6.96 -13.80 9.29
C ILE A 503 7.06 -12.29 9.06
N PRO A 504 6.41 -11.45 9.92
CA PRO A 504 6.66 -10.00 9.92
C PRO A 504 8.11 -9.74 10.32
N LEU A 505 8.83 -8.94 9.54
CA LEU A 505 10.26 -8.66 9.74
C LEU A 505 10.47 -7.30 10.41
N THR A 506 10.24 -6.25 9.66
CA THR A 506 10.33 -4.85 10.09
C THR A 506 9.08 -4.12 9.62
N ASP A 507 8.74 -3.02 10.25
CA ASP A 507 7.74 -2.13 9.69
C ASP A 507 8.14 -1.70 8.28
N ARG A 508 7.17 -1.43 7.41
CA ARG A 508 7.41 -0.83 6.12
C ARG A 508 7.10 0.66 6.18
N THR A 509 8.03 1.44 5.66
CA THR A 509 7.90 2.89 5.59
C THR A 509 7.81 3.37 4.15
N HIS A 510 7.22 4.54 3.94
CA HIS A 510 7.47 5.31 2.74
C HIS A 510 8.81 6.04 2.88
N PHE A 511 9.70 5.87 1.91
CA PHE A 511 11.07 6.39 1.96
C PHE A 511 11.14 7.82 1.46
N ASN A 512 10.64 8.79 2.22
CA ASN A 512 10.65 10.18 1.82
C ASN A 512 12.01 10.82 2.10
N CYS A 513 12.86 10.96 1.10
CA CYS A 513 14.10 11.72 1.14
C CYS A 513 14.00 12.90 0.17
N TYR A 514 14.14 14.14 0.67
CA TYR A 514 13.85 15.33 -0.12
C TYR A 514 14.76 16.51 0.22
N GLN A 515 14.82 17.47 -0.72
CA GLN A 515 15.58 18.69 -0.60
C GLN A 515 14.67 19.90 -0.40
N THR A 516 15.06 20.77 0.54
CA THR A 516 14.31 21.98 0.88
C THR A 516 14.99 23.28 0.40
N ALA A 517 16.00 23.21 -0.45
CA ALA A 517 16.71 24.39 -0.94
C ALA A 517 15.83 25.29 -1.82
N THR A 518 15.04 24.66 -2.70
CA THR A 518 14.22 25.38 -3.71
C THR A 518 12.73 25.20 -3.49
N LEU A 519 12.32 24.09 -2.91
CA LEU A 519 10.93 23.70 -2.73
C LEU A 519 10.56 23.62 -1.24
N ALA A 520 9.34 24.03 -0.93
CA ALA A 520 8.69 23.89 0.37
C ALA A 520 7.35 23.15 0.20
N GLY A 521 6.67 22.87 1.33
CA GLY A 521 5.37 22.17 1.33
C GLY A 521 5.46 20.65 1.42
N TRP A 522 6.65 20.09 1.70
CA TRP A 522 6.84 18.66 1.92
C TRP A 522 6.07 18.14 3.14
N PRO A 523 5.55 16.91 3.12
CA PRO A 523 5.01 16.28 4.32
C PRO A 523 6.17 15.97 5.30
N THR A 524 5.89 16.12 6.60
CA THR A 524 6.88 15.92 7.67
C THR A 524 6.22 15.22 8.85
N ALA A 525 7.01 14.79 9.83
CA ALA A 525 6.50 14.24 11.09
C ALA A 525 5.58 15.22 11.85
N ASP A 526 5.88 16.52 11.79
CA ASP A 526 5.08 17.56 12.44
C ASP A 526 3.83 17.95 11.63
N ASN A 527 3.79 17.62 10.34
CA ASN A 527 2.67 17.89 9.45
C ASN A 527 2.45 16.68 8.50
N PRO A 528 1.93 15.56 9.01
CA PRO A 528 1.83 14.30 8.27
C PRO A 528 0.56 14.21 7.42
N TYR A 529 0.26 15.25 6.63
CA TYR A 529 -0.96 15.32 5.81
C TYR A 529 -1.02 14.24 4.71
N ASN A 530 0.11 13.60 4.41
CA ASN A 530 0.22 12.52 3.43
C ASN A 530 1.48 11.68 3.70
N GLY A 531 1.46 10.39 3.37
CA GLY A 531 2.60 9.48 3.54
C GLY A 531 3.77 9.69 2.58
N GLY A 532 3.61 10.48 1.52
CA GLY A 532 4.60 10.63 0.44
C GLY A 532 4.38 9.61 -0.70
N GLU A 533 5.47 9.12 -1.30
CA GLU A 533 5.49 8.11 -2.38
C GLU A 533 4.70 8.52 -3.64
N PRO A 534 5.06 9.62 -4.29
CA PRO A 534 4.28 10.23 -5.37
C PRO A 534 4.20 9.40 -6.65
N GLY A 535 4.99 8.33 -6.77
CA GLY A 535 4.96 7.45 -7.94
C GLY A 535 3.69 6.59 -8.00
N ASP A 536 3.27 6.05 -6.88
CA ASP A 536 2.26 5.00 -6.80
C ASP A 536 1.08 5.31 -5.87
N GLU A 537 1.29 6.15 -4.85
CA GLU A 537 0.26 6.45 -3.86
C GLU A 537 -0.77 7.47 -4.38
N ILE A 538 -2.04 7.11 -4.32
CA ILE A 538 -3.16 7.99 -4.69
C ILE A 538 -3.14 9.29 -3.88
N GLY A 539 -2.86 9.18 -2.58
CA GLY A 539 -2.79 10.33 -1.68
C GLY A 539 -1.65 11.29 -1.96
N ALA A 540 -0.63 10.88 -2.71
CA ALA A 540 0.51 11.73 -3.06
C ALA A 540 0.13 12.94 -3.94
N ARG A 541 -1.07 12.94 -4.53
CA ARG A 541 -1.68 14.15 -5.11
C ARG A 541 -1.65 15.31 -4.12
N LEU A 542 -1.94 15.08 -2.84
CA LEU A 542 -1.89 16.12 -1.81
C LEU A 542 -0.50 16.73 -1.66
N MET A 543 0.56 15.91 -1.76
CA MET A 543 1.93 16.42 -1.75
C MET A 543 2.20 17.29 -2.97
N LEU A 544 1.85 16.81 -4.17
CA LEU A 544 2.05 17.56 -5.41
C LEU A 544 1.30 18.89 -5.44
N LEU A 545 0.15 18.99 -4.77
CA LEU A 545 -0.63 20.23 -4.63
C LEU A 545 -0.03 21.22 -3.63
N ASN A 546 0.70 20.76 -2.61
CA ASN A 546 1.29 21.59 -1.58
C ASN A 546 2.71 22.08 -1.93
N LEU A 547 3.41 21.39 -2.84
CA LEU A 547 4.76 21.77 -3.23
C LEU A 547 4.78 23.12 -3.96
N HIS A 548 5.68 24.01 -3.55
CA HIS A 548 5.84 25.35 -4.11
C HIS A 548 7.28 25.84 -3.98
N LEU A 549 7.64 26.89 -4.73
CA LEU A 549 8.93 27.55 -4.60
C LEU A 549 9.04 28.28 -3.24
N LYS A 550 10.24 28.22 -2.66
CA LYS A 550 10.59 29.03 -1.47
C LYS A 550 10.67 30.51 -1.79
#